data_344da8966bfb1a1660f4a4d48ccf1ebb
#
_entry.id   344da8966bfb1a1660f4a4d48ccf1ebb
#
_cell.length_a   1.000
_cell.length_b   1.000
_cell.length_c   1.000
_cell.angle_alpha   90.00
_cell.angle_beta   90.00
_cell.angle_gamma   90.00
#
_symmetry.space_group_name_H-M   'P 1'
#
loop_
_entity.id
_entity.type
_entity.pdbx_description
1 polymer ?
#
loop_
_entity_poly.entity_id
_entity_poly.type
_entity_poly.pdbx_seq_one_letter_code
_entity_poly.pdbx_strand_id
1 'polypeptide(L)'
;MKLKIGCFQLALKKTDNFELIINKINNFLSKNSVDMIILSELAVGGPGAKNERFYLNNYIDKFSDIALKNNIWLIPGTFYEKLENKIFNVAPVINNSGQLVTKAYKMFPWLPYEENVEMGNQFCTFEYPGFGNIGIHICYDLWFPESSRQLSLSGSIAIVNPTLTPTKDRDIETIMVRATAAQQQLYYIDINSTGDQGNGLSIISDPCGEVIHKSADSEDIFIIEVCSDRVEEVRKEGTYKLGQPIKSFRDHPYFKNSYTMNSEYLDSLGKLKKPD
;
A
#
# COMPACT_ATOMS: atom_id res chain seq x y z
N MET A 1 14.18 -11.94 4.51
CA MET A 1 13.51 -12.58 3.34
C MET A 1 13.31 -11.55 2.24
N LYS A 2 13.36 -11.98 0.95
CA LYS A 2 13.05 -11.14 -0.21
C LYS A 2 11.64 -11.44 -0.72
N LEU A 3 10.92 -10.41 -1.14
CA LEU A 3 9.57 -10.49 -1.70
C LEU A 3 9.56 -9.81 -3.06
N LYS A 4 9.16 -10.54 -4.11
CA LYS A 4 9.00 -10.01 -5.46
C LYS A 4 7.57 -9.57 -5.69
N ILE A 5 7.39 -8.31 -6.05
CA ILE A 5 6.07 -7.69 -6.21
C ILE A 5 5.92 -7.19 -7.64
N GLY A 6 4.87 -7.65 -8.31
CA GLY A 6 4.40 -7.09 -9.57
C GLY A 6 3.54 -5.85 -9.31
N CYS A 7 3.99 -4.71 -9.80
CA CYS A 7 3.34 -3.42 -9.64
C CYS A 7 2.70 -3.01 -10.97
N PHE A 8 1.42 -2.69 -10.96
CA PHE A 8 0.62 -2.47 -12.16
C PHE A 8 0.09 -1.04 -12.24
N GLN A 9 0.85 -0.14 -12.86
CA GLN A 9 0.34 1.14 -13.34
C GLN A 9 -0.34 0.94 -14.68
N LEU A 10 -1.65 0.76 -14.67
CA LEU A 10 -2.43 0.47 -15.88
C LEU A 10 -3.06 1.72 -16.47
N ALA A 11 -3.19 1.74 -17.82
CA ALA A 11 -3.99 2.73 -18.52
C ALA A 11 -5.47 2.36 -18.45
N LEU A 12 -6.16 2.91 -17.43
CA LEU A 12 -7.55 2.57 -17.11
C LEU A 12 -8.53 3.60 -17.69
N LYS A 13 -9.70 3.11 -18.07
CA LYS A 13 -10.83 3.92 -18.55
C LYS A 13 -11.81 4.17 -17.41
N LYS A 14 -12.65 5.21 -17.53
CA LYS A 14 -13.78 5.47 -16.62
C LYS A 14 -14.96 4.51 -16.87
N THR A 15 -14.67 3.23 -17.08
CA THR A 15 -15.63 2.17 -17.36
C THR A 15 -15.17 0.89 -16.69
N ASP A 16 -15.83 -0.23 -16.99
CA ASP A 16 -15.40 -1.56 -16.52
C ASP A 16 -14.06 -1.96 -17.13
N ASN A 17 -13.05 -2.09 -16.28
CA ASN A 17 -11.70 -2.50 -16.67
C ASN A 17 -11.39 -3.96 -16.28
N PHE A 18 -12.36 -4.72 -15.78
CA PHE A 18 -12.08 -6.04 -15.21
C PHE A 18 -11.37 -6.96 -16.20
N GLU A 19 -11.94 -7.16 -17.40
CA GLU A 19 -11.34 -8.02 -18.42
C GLU A 19 -9.96 -7.53 -18.89
N LEU A 20 -9.76 -6.22 -18.99
CA LEU A 20 -8.46 -5.63 -19.29
C LEU A 20 -7.44 -6.01 -18.22
N ILE A 21 -7.79 -5.85 -16.94
CA ILE A 21 -6.94 -6.17 -15.79
C ILE A 21 -6.56 -7.66 -15.81
N ILE A 22 -7.53 -8.55 -15.99
CA ILE A 22 -7.30 -10.00 -16.00
C ILE A 22 -6.35 -10.39 -17.14
N ASN A 23 -6.56 -9.85 -18.33
CA ASN A 23 -5.69 -10.09 -19.49
C ASN A 23 -4.26 -9.60 -19.23
N LYS A 24 -4.09 -8.44 -18.59
CA LYS A 24 -2.77 -7.91 -18.21
C LYS A 24 -2.09 -8.81 -17.18
N ILE A 25 -2.79 -9.24 -16.13
CA ILE A 25 -2.27 -10.17 -15.11
C ILE A 25 -1.83 -11.49 -15.76
N ASN A 26 -2.68 -12.11 -16.56
CA ASN A 26 -2.37 -13.39 -17.21
C ASN A 26 -1.17 -13.28 -18.16
N ASN A 27 -1.12 -12.23 -18.98
CA ASN A 27 0.02 -12.00 -19.88
C ASN A 27 1.33 -11.74 -19.11
N PHE A 28 1.26 -11.00 -18.00
CA PHE A 28 2.41 -10.75 -17.15
C PHE A 28 2.92 -12.04 -16.51
N LEU A 29 2.04 -12.83 -15.90
CA LEU A 29 2.39 -14.07 -15.21
C LEU A 29 2.83 -15.20 -16.16
N SER A 30 2.46 -15.14 -17.44
CA SER A 30 2.97 -16.08 -18.44
C SER A 30 4.46 -15.92 -18.71
N LYS A 31 5.06 -14.79 -18.31
CA LYS A 31 6.47 -14.43 -18.59
C LYS A 31 7.28 -14.18 -17.32
N ASN A 32 6.60 -13.99 -16.17
CA ASN A 32 7.24 -13.57 -14.94
C ASN A 32 6.73 -14.38 -13.76
N SER A 33 7.57 -14.51 -12.72
CA SER A 33 7.21 -15.09 -11.44
C SER A 33 7.34 -14.02 -10.36
N VAL A 34 6.26 -13.81 -9.60
CA VAL A 34 6.20 -12.87 -8.48
C VAL A 34 5.42 -13.49 -7.33
N ASP A 35 5.67 -12.99 -6.14
CA ASP A 35 5.00 -13.45 -4.92
C ASP A 35 3.68 -12.71 -4.68
N MET A 36 3.59 -11.45 -5.14
CA MET A 36 2.44 -10.58 -4.95
C MET A 36 2.22 -9.69 -6.18
N ILE A 37 0.95 -9.35 -6.44
CA ILE A 37 0.58 -8.31 -7.41
C ILE A 37 -0.22 -7.21 -6.70
N ILE A 38 0.05 -5.95 -7.06
CA ILE A 38 -0.63 -4.76 -6.55
C ILE A 38 -1.18 -3.94 -7.72
N LEU A 39 -2.46 -3.57 -7.63
CA LEU A 39 -3.14 -2.66 -8.54
C LEU A 39 -3.42 -1.31 -7.86
N SER A 40 -3.78 -0.30 -8.66
CA SER A 40 -4.14 1.04 -8.19
C SER A 40 -5.53 1.10 -7.55
N GLU A 41 -5.84 2.21 -6.88
CA GLU A 41 -7.17 2.49 -6.30
C GLU A 41 -8.27 2.45 -7.35
N LEU A 42 -9.42 1.86 -7.01
CA LEU A 42 -10.63 1.75 -7.82
C LEU A 42 -10.38 1.28 -9.27
N ALA A 43 -9.38 0.41 -9.45
CA ALA A 43 -8.90 0.01 -10.77
C ALA A 43 -9.99 -0.58 -11.68
N VAL A 44 -10.93 -1.34 -11.13
CA VAL A 44 -11.98 -2.02 -11.91
C VAL A 44 -13.01 -1.05 -12.44
N GLY A 45 -13.59 -0.19 -11.59
CA GLY A 45 -14.75 0.63 -11.94
C GLY A 45 -14.52 2.13 -11.98
N GLY A 46 -13.35 2.59 -11.50
CA GLY A 46 -13.08 4.00 -11.27
C GLY A 46 -13.90 4.61 -10.12
N PRO A 47 -13.80 5.93 -9.93
CA PRO A 47 -14.54 6.64 -8.89
C PRO A 47 -16.04 6.66 -9.18
N GLY A 48 -16.84 6.57 -8.13
CA GLY A 48 -18.30 6.59 -8.24
C GLY A 48 -18.98 5.66 -7.26
N ALA A 49 -18.99 6.04 -6.00
CA ALA A 49 -19.52 5.24 -4.87
C ALA A 49 -20.99 4.81 -5.01
N LYS A 50 -21.77 5.46 -5.88
CA LYS A 50 -23.18 5.09 -6.13
C LYS A 50 -23.34 3.94 -7.14
N ASN A 51 -22.28 3.55 -7.83
CA ASN A 51 -22.35 2.48 -8.83
C ASN A 51 -22.08 1.12 -8.20
N GLU A 52 -23.12 0.50 -7.63
CA GLU A 52 -23.04 -0.77 -6.90
C GLU A 52 -22.54 -1.95 -7.78
N ARG A 53 -22.57 -1.82 -9.12
CA ARG A 53 -22.00 -2.81 -10.03
C ARG A 53 -20.52 -3.08 -9.75
N PHE A 54 -19.78 -2.06 -9.32
CA PHE A 54 -18.35 -2.15 -9.08
C PHE A 54 -17.98 -2.34 -7.60
N TYR A 55 -18.93 -2.76 -6.78
CA TYR A 55 -18.66 -3.06 -5.39
C TYR A 55 -17.87 -4.37 -5.23
N LEU A 56 -17.12 -4.46 -4.14
CA LEU A 56 -16.21 -5.57 -3.83
C LEU A 56 -16.87 -6.94 -3.95
N ASN A 57 -18.09 -7.09 -3.44
CA ASN A 57 -18.82 -8.36 -3.44
C ASN A 57 -19.05 -8.98 -4.83
N ASN A 58 -19.01 -8.17 -5.89
CA ASN A 58 -19.16 -8.65 -7.27
C ASN A 58 -17.85 -9.16 -7.90
N TYR A 59 -16.71 -8.92 -7.23
CA TYR A 59 -15.37 -9.20 -7.80
C TYR A 59 -14.49 -10.05 -6.90
N ILE A 60 -14.76 -10.10 -5.59
CA ILE A 60 -13.87 -10.75 -4.62
C ILE A 60 -13.58 -12.22 -4.98
N ASP A 61 -14.60 -13.00 -5.31
CA ASP A 61 -14.43 -14.42 -5.67
C ASP A 61 -13.59 -14.59 -6.95
N LYS A 62 -13.78 -13.70 -7.93
CA LYS A 62 -13.01 -13.71 -9.19
C LYS A 62 -11.53 -13.44 -8.95
N PHE A 63 -11.20 -12.49 -8.08
CA PHE A 63 -9.81 -12.20 -7.71
C PHE A 63 -9.21 -13.29 -6.81
N SER A 64 -10.01 -13.90 -5.95
CA SER A 64 -9.63 -15.07 -5.17
C SER A 64 -9.25 -16.26 -6.06
N ASP A 65 -10.01 -16.54 -7.10
CA ASP A 65 -9.69 -17.57 -8.09
C ASP A 65 -8.38 -17.28 -8.83
N ILE A 66 -8.12 -16.01 -9.17
CA ILE A 66 -6.86 -15.60 -9.81
C ILE A 66 -5.67 -15.79 -8.89
N ALA A 67 -5.78 -15.38 -7.63
CA ALA A 67 -4.74 -15.55 -6.63
C ALA A 67 -4.41 -17.02 -6.40
N LEU A 68 -5.44 -17.86 -6.21
CA LEU A 68 -5.32 -19.30 -6.04
C LEU A 68 -4.68 -19.97 -7.27
N LYS A 69 -5.23 -19.73 -8.47
CA LYS A 69 -4.77 -20.33 -9.71
C LYS A 69 -3.29 -20.06 -10.00
N ASN A 70 -2.84 -18.86 -9.67
CA ASN A 70 -1.47 -18.41 -9.98
C ASN A 70 -0.53 -18.53 -8.77
N ASN A 71 -1.01 -18.99 -7.62
CA ASN A 71 -0.25 -19.12 -6.36
C ASN A 71 0.43 -17.82 -5.95
N ILE A 72 -0.29 -16.68 -6.04
CA ILE A 72 0.20 -15.34 -5.70
C ILE A 72 -0.67 -14.68 -4.64
N TRP A 73 -0.09 -13.78 -3.87
CA TRP A 73 -0.87 -12.80 -3.10
C TRP A 73 -1.36 -11.70 -4.04
N LEU A 74 -2.53 -11.14 -3.75
CA LEU A 74 -3.14 -10.14 -4.62
C LEU A 74 -3.77 -9.02 -3.80
N ILE A 75 -3.39 -7.78 -4.11
CA ILE A 75 -4.10 -6.56 -3.71
C ILE A 75 -4.66 -5.96 -5.00
N PRO A 76 -5.92 -6.28 -5.36
CA PRO A 76 -6.50 -5.92 -6.65
C PRO A 76 -6.93 -4.44 -6.75
N GLY A 77 -6.22 -3.57 -6.04
CA GLY A 77 -6.58 -2.18 -5.85
C GLY A 77 -7.64 -2.02 -4.78
N THR A 78 -8.53 -1.06 -4.96
CA THR A 78 -9.64 -0.82 -4.03
C THR A 78 -11.00 -0.91 -4.72
N PHE A 79 -12.02 -1.03 -3.88
CA PHE A 79 -13.42 -1.11 -4.27
C PHE A 79 -14.29 -0.34 -3.29
N TYR A 80 -15.48 0.05 -3.71
CA TYR A 80 -16.50 0.41 -2.75
C TYR A 80 -17.14 -0.83 -2.15
N GLU A 81 -17.47 -0.77 -0.88
CA GLU A 81 -18.22 -1.79 -0.14
C GLU A 81 -19.30 -1.12 0.68
N LYS A 82 -20.52 -1.67 0.64
CA LYS A 82 -21.62 -1.21 1.46
C LYS A 82 -21.80 -2.12 2.67
N LEU A 83 -21.66 -1.54 3.84
CA LEU A 83 -21.96 -2.19 5.10
C LEU A 83 -23.14 -1.46 5.75
N GLU A 84 -24.24 -2.14 5.92
CA GLU A 84 -25.51 -1.55 6.34
C GLU A 84 -25.90 -0.39 5.40
N ASN A 85 -25.94 0.84 5.90
CA ASN A 85 -26.26 2.05 5.13
C ASN A 85 -25.04 2.92 4.79
N LYS A 86 -23.81 2.43 5.07
CA LYS A 86 -22.57 3.15 4.90
C LYS A 86 -21.76 2.56 3.75
N ILE A 87 -21.10 3.42 2.99
CA ILE A 87 -20.23 3.04 1.88
C ILE A 87 -18.80 3.34 2.29
N PHE A 88 -17.92 2.38 2.12
CA PHE A 88 -16.49 2.49 2.39
C PHE A 88 -15.68 2.26 1.11
N ASN A 89 -14.52 2.88 1.00
CA ASN A 89 -13.49 2.54 0.04
C ASN A 89 -12.54 1.54 0.70
N VAL A 90 -12.42 0.34 0.15
CA VAL A 90 -11.73 -0.79 0.79
C VAL A 90 -10.70 -1.44 -0.12
N ALA A 91 -9.54 -1.78 0.42
CA ALA A 91 -8.50 -2.56 -0.22
C ALA A 91 -8.52 -3.99 0.34
N PRO A 92 -8.98 -4.99 -0.41
CA PRO A 92 -8.91 -6.39 0.01
C PRO A 92 -7.49 -6.92 -0.16
N VAL A 93 -7.06 -7.79 0.76
CA VAL A 93 -5.82 -8.56 0.66
C VAL A 93 -6.17 -10.03 0.53
N ILE A 94 -5.77 -10.64 -0.58
CA ILE A 94 -6.05 -12.04 -0.90
C ILE A 94 -4.73 -12.82 -0.89
N ASN A 95 -4.66 -13.94 -0.18
CA ASN A 95 -3.47 -14.78 -0.14
C ASN A 95 -3.39 -15.73 -1.34
N ASN A 96 -2.26 -16.42 -1.47
CA ASN A 96 -2.02 -17.39 -2.55
C ASN A 96 -2.89 -18.65 -2.51
N SER A 97 -3.68 -18.84 -1.45
CA SER A 97 -4.73 -19.87 -1.36
C SER A 97 -6.11 -19.33 -1.75
N GLY A 98 -6.20 -18.10 -2.27
CA GLY A 98 -7.43 -17.46 -2.67
C GLY A 98 -8.31 -16.99 -1.49
N GLN A 99 -7.78 -16.96 -0.28
CA GLN A 99 -8.53 -16.52 0.91
C GLN A 99 -8.39 -15.01 1.09
N LEU A 100 -9.49 -14.35 1.39
CA LEU A 100 -9.50 -12.97 1.86
C LEU A 100 -8.91 -12.92 3.28
N VAL A 101 -7.70 -12.36 3.38
CA VAL A 101 -6.97 -12.25 4.67
C VAL A 101 -7.50 -11.09 5.50
N THR A 102 -7.67 -9.93 4.87
CA THR A 102 -8.17 -8.72 5.51
C THR A 102 -8.70 -7.73 4.49
N LYS A 103 -9.36 -6.68 5.00
CA LYS A 103 -9.77 -5.50 4.23
C LYS A 103 -9.30 -4.26 4.96
N ALA A 104 -8.56 -3.40 4.27
CA ALA A 104 -8.24 -2.07 4.77
C ALA A 104 -9.31 -1.09 4.31
N TYR A 105 -9.82 -0.29 5.22
CA TYR A 105 -10.77 0.77 4.95
C TYR A 105 -10.03 2.11 4.88
N LYS A 106 -10.28 2.90 3.82
CA LYS A 106 -9.67 4.23 3.66
C LYS A 106 -9.95 5.08 4.90
N MET A 107 -8.87 5.49 5.57
CA MET A 107 -8.98 6.26 6.81
C MET A 107 -9.47 7.68 6.55
N PHE A 108 -8.98 8.28 5.47
CA PHE A 108 -9.24 9.65 5.09
C PHE A 108 -9.82 9.71 3.66
N PRO A 109 -11.17 9.60 3.50
CA PRO A 109 -11.81 9.90 2.23
C PRO A 109 -11.42 11.30 1.75
N TRP A 110 -11.24 11.46 0.42
CA TRP A 110 -10.85 12.75 -0.15
C TRP A 110 -12.05 13.69 -0.21
N LEU A 111 -12.33 14.35 0.92
CA LEU A 111 -13.44 15.30 1.03
C LEU A 111 -13.10 16.65 0.36
N PRO A 112 -14.10 17.31 -0.28
CA PRO A 112 -15.50 16.92 -0.36
C PRO A 112 -15.84 15.96 -1.53
N TYR A 113 -14.88 15.49 -2.30
CA TYR A 113 -15.12 14.68 -3.51
C TYR A 113 -15.66 13.28 -3.21
N GLU A 114 -15.29 12.69 -2.08
CA GLU A 114 -15.81 11.42 -1.58
C GLU A 114 -16.83 11.59 -0.43
N GLU A 115 -17.69 12.61 -0.51
CA GLU A 115 -18.65 12.96 0.57
C GLU A 115 -19.60 11.83 0.99
N ASN A 116 -19.81 10.83 0.14
CA ASN A 116 -20.66 9.67 0.42
C ASN A 116 -19.85 8.44 0.88
N VAL A 117 -18.56 8.60 1.17
CA VAL A 117 -17.67 7.54 1.62
C VAL A 117 -17.36 7.76 3.10
N GLU A 118 -17.61 6.76 3.92
CA GLU A 118 -17.33 6.79 5.36
C GLU A 118 -15.84 6.59 5.63
N MET A 119 -15.37 7.20 6.71
CA MET A 119 -14.00 7.05 7.19
C MET A 119 -13.79 5.66 7.79
N GLY A 120 -12.64 5.06 7.51
CA GLY A 120 -12.15 3.92 8.26
C GLY A 120 -11.90 4.30 9.73
N ASN A 121 -11.97 3.33 10.61
CA ASN A 121 -11.77 3.55 12.06
C ASN A 121 -10.62 2.73 12.64
N GLN A 122 -9.91 1.98 11.80
CA GLN A 122 -8.81 1.12 12.22
C GLN A 122 -7.73 1.04 11.14
N PHE A 123 -6.49 1.23 11.53
CA PHE A 123 -5.34 0.99 10.66
C PHE A 123 -5.19 -0.50 10.38
N CYS A 124 -4.90 -0.84 9.14
CA CYS A 124 -4.82 -2.23 8.70
C CYS A 124 -3.38 -2.64 8.44
N THR A 125 -2.99 -3.74 9.06
CA THR A 125 -1.76 -4.47 8.74
C THR A 125 -2.09 -5.93 8.51
N PHE A 126 -1.28 -6.61 7.70
CA PHE A 126 -1.34 -8.06 7.55
C PHE A 126 0.08 -8.63 7.54
N GLU A 127 0.22 -9.84 8.05
CA GLU A 127 1.48 -10.55 8.01
C GLU A 127 1.64 -11.29 6.69
N TYR A 128 2.76 -11.01 5.99
CA TYR A 128 3.19 -11.86 4.89
C TYR A 128 4.20 -12.89 5.41
N PRO A 129 3.94 -14.22 5.25
CA PRO A 129 4.74 -15.28 5.86
C PRO A 129 6.24 -15.15 5.56
N GLY A 130 7.04 -15.05 6.61
CA GLY A 130 8.51 -14.94 6.54
C GLY A 130 9.05 -13.58 6.11
N PHE A 131 8.21 -12.65 5.64
CA PHE A 131 8.63 -11.28 5.31
C PHE A 131 8.36 -10.31 6.47
N GLY A 132 7.16 -10.37 7.06
CA GLY A 132 6.72 -9.54 8.16
C GLY A 132 5.45 -8.75 7.84
N ASN A 133 5.12 -7.78 8.68
CA ASN A 133 3.90 -7.00 8.57
C ASN A 133 3.95 -5.96 7.44
N ILE A 134 2.90 -5.93 6.64
CA ILE A 134 2.67 -4.94 5.58
C ILE A 134 1.44 -4.11 5.97
N GLY A 135 1.61 -2.79 6.01
CA GLY A 135 0.52 -1.84 6.23
C GLY A 135 -0.16 -1.47 4.91
N ILE A 136 -1.44 -1.10 5.00
CA ILE A 136 -2.21 -0.62 3.86
C ILE A 136 -2.64 0.82 4.09
N HIS A 137 -2.33 1.68 3.15
CA HIS A 137 -2.93 2.98 2.92
C HIS A 137 -3.81 2.93 1.68
N ILE A 138 -4.68 3.89 1.52
CA ILE A 138 -5.45 4.12 0.30
C ILE A 138 -5.32 5.59 -0.09
N CYS A 139 -4.55 5.86 -1.14
CA CYS A 139 -4.45 7.17 -1.80
C CYS A 139 -4.19 8.32 -0.80
N TYR A 140 -5.25 9.07 -0.45
CA TYR A 140 -5.18 10.27 0.39
C TYR A 140 -4.66 10.01 1.82
N ASP A 141 -4.65 8.76 2.28
CA ASP A 141 -4.06 8.39 3.58
C ASP A 141 -2.58 8.76 3.70
N LEU A 142 -1.86 8.86 2.55
CA LEU A 142 -0.47 9.32 2.49
C LEU A 142 -0.26 10.74 3.04
N TRP A 143 -1.27 11.62 2.91
CA TRP A 143 -1.18 13.02 3.32
C TRP A 143 -1.15 13.21 4.84
N PHE A 144 -1.42 12.14 5.60
CA PHE A 144 -1.51 12.15 7.06
C PHE A 144 -0.34 11.38 7.68
N PRO A 145 0.74 12.08 8.12
CA PRO A 145 1.91 11.42 8.68
C PRO A 145 1.60 10.59 9.92
N GLU A 146 0.50 10.91 10.63
CA GLU A 146 0.01 10.15 11.78
C GLU A 146 -0.36 8.72 11.39
N SER A 147 -1.00 8.52 10.22
CA SER A 147 -1.39 7.20 9.72
C SER A 147 -0.17 6.34 9.40
N SER A 148 0.80 6.90 8.70
CA SER A 148 2.05 6.22 8.39
C SER A 148 2.85 5.88 9.64
N ARG A 149 2.87 6.81 10.61
CA ARG A 149 3.53 6.59 11.91
C ARG A 149 2.87 5.45 12.67
N GLN A 150 1.54 5.43 12.71
CA GLN A 150 0.80 4.37 13.39
C GLN A 150 1.09 3.00 12.78
N LEU A 151 1.07 2.86 11.45
CA LEU A 151 1.41 1.60 10.78
C LEU A 151 2.86 1.16 11.08
N SER A 152 3.81 2.09 11.06
CA SER A 152 5.20 1.79 11.39
C SER A 152 5.37 1.32 12.83
N LEU A 153 4.72 1.99 13.80
CA LEU A 153 4.76 1.63 15.22
C LEU A 153 4.02 0.31 15.52
N SER A 154 3.09 -0.09 14.65
CA SER A 154 2.44 -1.41 14.70
C SER A 154 3.29 -2.53 14.10
N GLY A 155 4.52 -2.23 13.67
CA GLY A 155 5.49 -3.20 13.18
C GLY A 155 5.52 -3.36 11.66
N SER A 156 4.81 -2.54 10.89
CA SER A 156 4.87 -2.61 9.42
C SER A 156 6.27 -2.30 8.90
N ILE A 157 6.78 -3.15 8.02
CA ILE A 157 8.07 -2.99 7.33
C ILE A 157 7.92 -2.53 5.88
N ALA A 158 6.70 -2.55 5.39
CA ALA A 158 6.29 -1.95 4.12
C ALA A 158 4.89 -1.35 4.26
N ILE A 159 4.60 -0.31 3.49
CA ILE A 159 3.24 0.22 3.27
C ILE A 159 2.94 0.12 1.78
N VAL A 160 1.80 -0.48 1.46
CA VAL A 160 1.23 -0.50 0.11
C VAL A 160 0.13 0.55 0.04
N ASN A 161 0.18 1.40 -0.97
CA ASN A 161 -0.77 2.48 -1.19
C ASN A 161 -1.35 2.43 -2.62
N PRO A 162 -2.45 1.70 -2.86
CA PRO A 162 -3.23 1.86 -4.07
C PRO A 162 -3.74 3.30 -4.17
N THR A 163 -3.42 3.98 -5.27
CA THR A 163 -3.67 5.42 -5.46
C THR A 163 -4.46 5.67 -6.74
N LEU A 164 -5.28 6.70 -6.75
CA LEU A 164 -5.95 7.26 -7.92
C LEU A 164 -5.84 8.79 -7.86
N THR A 165 -4.80 9.34 -8.46
CA THR A 165 -4.55 10.78 -8.50
C THR A 165 -4.39 11.23 -9.96
N PRO A 166 -5.40 11.91 -10.53
CA PRO A 166 -5.33 12.45 -11.90
C PRO A 166 -4.86 13.90 -11.93
N THR A 167 -4.53 14.51 -10.83
CA THR A 167 -4.30 15.95 -10.64
C THR A 167 -2.82 16.28 -10.42
N LYS A 168 -2.46 17.55 -10.52
CA LYS A 168 -1.07 18.02 -10.45
C LYS A 168 -0.40 17.87 -9.08
N ASP A 169 -1.16 17.62 -8.04
CA ASP A 169 -0.67 17.32 -6.70
C ASP A 169 0.06 15.97 -6.62
N ARG A 170 -0.05 15.13 -7.67
CA ARG A 170 0.73 13.90 -7.78
C ARG A 170 2.23 14.11 -7.65
N ASP A 171 2.77 15.23 -8.11
CA ASP A 171 4.18 15.56 -7.95
C ASP A 171 4.58 15.68 -6.47
N ILE A 172 3.72 16.31 -5.66
CA ILE A 172 3.93 16.41 -4.20
C ILE A 172 3.81 15.04 -3.53
N GLU A 173 2.85 14.22 -3.95
CA GLU A 173 2.69 12.86 -3.41
C GLU A 173 3.96 12.02 -3.62
N THR A 174 4.62 12.13 -4.78
CA THR A 174 5.89 11.42 -5.02
C THR A 174 7.02 11.84 -4.08
N ILE A 175 7.01 13.09 -3.61
CA ILE A 175 7.94 13.58 -2.58
C ILE A 175 7.55 13.03 -1.21
N MET A 176 6.25 13.02 -0.88
CA MET A 176 5.74 12.49 0.38
C MET A 176 6.04 10.99 0.53
N VAL A 177 5.94 10.19 -0.53
CA VAL A 177 6.31 8.76 -0.52
C VAL A 177 7.74 8.58 -0.03
N ARG A 178 8.69 9.33 -0.59
CA ARG A 178 10.09 9.27 -0.20
C ARG A 178 10.32 9.74 1.24
N ALA A 179 9.71 10.85 1.61
CA ALA A 179 9.81 11.40 2.96
C ALA A 179 9.24 10.42 3.99
N THR A 180 8.06 9.86 3.71
CA THR A 180 7.40 8.87 4.58
C THR A 180 8.24 7.60 4.72
N ALA A 181 8.77 7.05 3.63
CA ALA A 181 9.63 5.88 3.66
C ALA A 181 10.83 6.09 4.59
N ALA A 182 11.53 7.23 4.46
CA ALA A 182 12.67 7.58 5.30
C ALA A 182 12.29 7.82 6.77
N GLN A 183 11.20 8.57 7.03
CA GLN A 183 10.73 8.90 8.38
C GLN A 183 10.22 7.69 9.15
N GLN A 184 9.61 6.73 8.45
CA GLN A 184 9.07 5.50 9.02
C GLN A 184 10.04 4.32 8.92
N GLN A 185 11.17 4.49 8.23
CA GLN A 185 12.18 3.45 8.00
C GLN A 185 11.56 2.14 7.48
N LEU A 186 10.77 2.24 6.39
CA LEU A 186 10.07 1.12 5.75
C LEU A 186 10.01 1.32 4.23
N TYR A 187 9.68 0.28 3.49
CA TYR A 187 9.35 0.42 2.08
C TYR A 187 8.00 1.12 1.92
N TYR A 188 7.91 2.06 0.98
CA TYR A 188 6.63 2.64 0.59
C TYR A 188 6.37 2.36 -0.88
N ILE A 189 5.25 1.69 -1.17
CA ILE A 189 4.89 1.17 -2.48
C ILE A 189 3.59 1.85 -2.90
N ASP A 190 3.71 2.88 -3.72
CA ASP A 190 2.59 3.70 -4.17
C ASP A 190 2.32 3.44 -5.65
N ILE A 191 1.13 2.92 -5.95
CA ILE A 191 0.72 2.51 -7.29
C ILE A 191 -0.47 3.32 -7.74
N ASN A 192 -0.23 4.22 -8.69
CA ASN A 192 -1.26 5.01 -9.36
C ASN A 192 -1.64 4.37 -10.70
N SER A 193 -2.81 4.71 -11.21
CA SER A 193 -3.20 4.41 -12.59
C SER A 193 -2.78 5.53 -13.55
N THR A 194 -2.95 5.28 -14.83
CA THR A 194 -2.86 6.28 -15.90
C THR A 194 -4.09 6.19 -16.82
N GLY A 195 -4.10 6.89 -17.92
CA GLY A 195 -5.25 6.97 -18.83
C GLY A 195 -6.30 7.94 -18.33
N ASP A 196 -7.57 7.52 -18.29
CA ASP A 196 -8.68 8.39 -17.89
C ASP A 196 -8.83 8.55 -16.37
N GLN A 197 -8.15 7.69 -15.57
CA GLN A 197 -8.34 7.65 -14.13
C GLN A 197 -7.20 8.29 -13.34
N GLY A 198 -5.98 8.26 -13.85
CA GLY A 198 -4.81 8.77 -13.15
C GLY A 198 -3.81 9.41 -14.11
N ASN A 199 -2.77 10.00 -13.57
CA ASN A 199 -1.68 10.59 -14.33
C ASN A 199 -0.34 9.84 -14.19
N GLY A 200 -0.38 8.59 -13.72
CA GLY A 200 0.79 7.74 -13.57
C GLY A 200 1.69 8.14 -12.41
N LEU A 201 3.00 8.12 -12.65
CA LEU A 201 4.03 8.47 -11.67
C LEU A 201 4.01 7.59 -10.42
N SER A 202 3.69 6.29 -10.58
CA SER A 202 3.87 5.31 -9.49
C SER A 202 5.30 5.37 -8.98
N ILE A 203 5.48 5.27 -7.67
CA ILE A 203 6.79 5.40 -7.06
C ILE A 203 6.98 4.44 -5.90
N ILE A 204 8.14 3.81 -5.86
CA ILE A 204 8.54 2.93 -4.78
C ILE A 204 9.81 3.47 -4.13
N SER A 205 9.80 3.56 -2.81
CA SER A 205 10.94 4.04 -2.04
C SER A 205 11.41 3.01 -1.02
N ASP A 206 12.73 2.94 -0.83
CA ASP A 206 13.37 2.11 0.20
C ASP A 206 13.29 2.74 1.59
N PRO A 207 13.67 2.03 2.66
CA PRO A 207 13.66 2.55 4.04
C PRO A 207 14.54 3.78 4.31
N CYS A 208 15.41 4.15 3.38
CA CYS A 208 16.22 5.38 3.45
C CYS A 208 15.62 6.54 2.65
N GLY A 209 14.49 6.34 1.95
CA GLY A 209 13.90 7.35 1.08
C GLY A 209 14.48 7.37 -0.33
N GLU A 210 15.30 6.37 -0.70
CA GLU A 210 15.82 6.22 -2.05
C GLU A 210 14.77 5.63 -2.99
N VAL A 211 14.71 6.14 -4.21
CA VAL A 211 13.76 5.67 -5.22
C VAL A 211 14.25 4.37 -5.82
N ILE A 212 13.51 3.28 -5.62
CA ILE A 212 13.74 1.98 -6.26
C ILE A 212 13.21 1.99 -7.68
N HIS A 213 12.02 2.53 -7.87
CA HIS A 213 11.35 2.68 -9.16
C HIS A 213 10.47 3.92 -9.17
N LYS A 214 10.44 4.59 -10.31
CA LYS A 214 9.46 5.66 -10.59
C LYS A 214 9.01 5.53 -12.04
N SER A 215 7.72 5.29 -12.22
CA SER A 215 7.10 5.25 -13.54
C SER A 215 6.95 6.65 -14.15
N ALA A 216 6.85 6.71 -15.47
CA ALA A 216 6.38 7.88 -16.21
C ALA A 216 4.84 7.99 -16.13
N ASP A 217 4.26 8.85 -16.96
CA ASP A 217 2.81 9.08 -17.09
C ASP A 217 2.07 8.03 -17.95
N SER A 218 2.79 7.08 -18.52
CA SER A 218 2.27 6.02 -19.38
C SER A 218 2.11 4.69 -18.62
N GLU A 219 1.42 3.73 -19.25
CA GLU A 219 1.30 2.38 -18.69
C GLU A 219 2.66 1.76 -18.41
N ASP A 220 2.83 1.23 -17.20
CA ASP A 220 4.05 0.57 -16.73
C ASP A 220 3.72 -0.61 -15.83
N ILE A 221 4.18 -1.80 -16.21
CA ILE A 221 4.05 -3.02 -15.42
C ILE A 221 5.45 -3.51 -15.11
N PHE A 222 5.85 -3.43 -13.85
CA PHE A 222 7.21 -3.67 -13.44
C PHE A 222 7.29 -4.58 -12.22
N ILE A 223 8.49 -5.11 -11.94
CA ILE A 223 8.76 -5.94 -10.77
C ILE A 223 9.72 -5.19 -9.87
N ILE A 224 9.41 -5.18 -8.58
CA ILE A 224 10.35 -4.77 -7.54
C ILE A 224 10.70 -5.95 -6.64
N GLU A 225 11.85 -5.88 -6.00
CA GLU A 225 12.24 -6.78 -4.93
C GLU A 225 12.45 -5.97 -3.65
N VAL A 226 11.71 -6.30 -2.60
CA VAL A 226 11.86 -5.71 -1.27
C VAL A 226 12.42 -6.75 -0.30
N CYS A 227 13.21 -6.31 0.68
CA CYS A 227 13.93 -7.20 1.60
C CYS A 227 13.66 -6.81 3.06
N SER A 228 13.14 -7.74 3.86
CA SER A 228 12.89 -7.52 5.29
C SER A 228 14.17 -7.15 6.05
N ASP A 229 15.28 -7.80 5.70
CA ASP A 229 16.57 -7.60 6.37
C ASP A 229 17.08 -6.16 6.20
N ARG A 230 16.75 -5.53 5.05
CA ARG A 230 17.09 -4.12 4.80
C ARG A 230 16.37 -3.16 5.77
N VAL A 231 15.10 -3.42 6.05
CA VAL A 231 14.33 -2.63 7.03
C VAL A 231 14.90 -2.82 8.42
N GLU A 232 15.20 -4.07 8.79
CA GLU A 232 15.79 -4.39 10.07
C GLU A 232 17.15 -3.70 10.26
N GLU A 233 18.03 -3.74 9.27
CA GLU A 233 19.31 -3.03 9.25
C GLU A 233 19.10 -1.52 9.48
N VAL A 234 18.26 -0.87 8.67
CA VAL A 234 18.03 0.58 8.75
C VAL A 234 17.41 0.98 10.11
N ARG A 235 16.51 0.17 10.66
CA ARG A 235 15.92 0.43 11.98
C ARG A 235 16.88 0.18 13.14
N LYS A 236 17.80 -0.77 13.02
CA LYS A 236 18.84 -1.02 14.04
C LYS A 236 19.96 0.01 13.99
N GLU A 237 20.49 0.26 12.80
CA GLU A 237 21.70 1.08 12.63
C GLU A 237 21.39 2.55 12.33
N GLY A 238 20.21 2.86 11.90
CA GLY A 238 19.80 4.20 11.46
C GLY A 238 19.90 4.39 9.95
N THR A 239 19.13 5.34 9.44
CA THR A 239 19.20 5.79 8.05
C THR A 239 20.61 6.32 7.77
N TYR A 240 21.33 5.67 6.85
CA TYR A 240 22.74 5.93 6.54
C TYR A 240 23.68 5.85 7.76
N LYS A 241 23.34 5.02 8.78
CA LYS A 241 24.03 4.96 10.08
C LYS A 241 24.03 6.29 10.84
N LEU A 242 23.03 7.11 10.64
CA LEU A 242 22.90 8.44 11.26
C LEU A 242 21.61 8.55 12.08
N GLY A 243 20.48 8.77 11.43
CA GLY A 243 19.21 9.02 12.10
C GLY A 243 18.46 7.74 12.48
N GLN A 244 17.89 7.69 13.69
CA GLN A 244 17.11 6.58 14.19
C GLN A 244 15.68 7.05 14.60
N PRO A 245 14.88 7.57 13.65
CA PRO A 245 13.63 8.27 13.97
C PRO A 245 12.61 7.39 14.72
N ILE A 246 12.49 6.10 14.40
CA ILE A 246 11.55 5.20 15.08
C ILE A 246 11.96 4.96 16.55
N LYS A 247 13.23 4.72 16.82
CA LYS A 247 13.71 4.54 18.19
C LYS A 247 13.63 5.85 18.99
N SER A 248 14.02 6.97 18.37
CA SER A 248 13.92 8.29 19.00
C SER A 248 12.47 8.63 19.36
N PHE A 249 11.52 8.31 18.48
CA PHE A 249 10.10 8.51 18.74
C PHE A 249 9.58 7.59 19.85
N ARG A 250 9.93 6.29 19.83
CA ARG A 250 9.57 5.31 20.86
C ARG A 250 10.00 5.79 22.25
N ASP A 251 11.23 6.29 22.37
CA ASP A 251 11.84 6.64 23.64
C ASP A 251 11.43 8.03 24.13
N HIS A 252 10.71 8.82 23.30
CA HIS A 252 10.29 10.18 23.67
C HIS A 252 9.10 10.15 24.64
N PRO A 253 9.23 10.69 25.87
CA PRO A 253 8.24 10.51 26.92
C PRO A 253 6.87 11.12 26.62
N TYR A 254 6.82 12.21 25.83
CA TYR A 254 5.59 12.89 25.49
C TYR A 254 4.68 12.03 24.60
N PHE A 255 5.25 11.31 23.62
CA PHE A 255 4.47 10.55 22.64
C PHE A 255 4.10 9.14 23.08
N LYS A 256 4.66 8.66 24.19
CA LYS A 256 4.49 7.28 24.66
C LYS A 256 3.03 6.82 24.79
N ASN A 257 2.12 7.74 25.09
CA ASN A 257 0.70 7.45 25.29
C ASN A 257 -0.20 7.99 24.14
N SER A 258 0.38 8.61 23.12
CA SER A 258 -0.37 9.27 22.03
C SER A 258 -0.59 8.37 20.82
N TYR A 259 0.13 7.25 20.73
CA TYR A 259 0.09 6.31 19.63
C TYR A 259 -0.05 4.88 20.14
N THR A 260 -0.76 4.04 19.39
CA THR A 260 -0.73 2.59 19.63
C THR A 260 0.64 2.06 19.20
N MET A 261 1.34 1.40 20.11
CA MET A 261 2.67 0.86 19.84
C MET A 261 2.69 -0.65 20.06
N ASN A 262 3.31 -1.38 19.14
CA ASN A 262 3.70 -2.76 19.37
C ASN A 262 5.00 -2.77 20.19
N SER A 263 4.88 -2.85 21.52
CA SER A 263 6.01 -2.76 22.44
C SER A 263 7.04 -3.86 22.22
N GLU A 264 6.61 -5.11 22.04
CA GLU A 264 7.51 -6.24 21.81
C GLU A 264 8.36 -6.04 20.55
N TYR A 265 7.71 -5.63 19.45
CA TYR A 265 8.42 -5.32 18.22
C TYR A 265 9.40 -4.15 18.39
N LEU A 266 8.95 -3.04 18.99
CA LEU A 266 9.80 -1.85 19.16
C LEU A 266 10.97 -2.10 20.13
N ASP A 267 10.75 -2.90 21.15
CA ASP A 267 11.80 -3.30 22.09
C ASP A 267 12.85 -4.17 21.41
N SER A 268 12.45 -5.03 20.47
CA SER A 268 13.37 -5.87 19.68
C SER A 268 14.36 -5.06 18.84
N LEU A 269 14.07 -3.79 18.53
CA LEU A 269 14.97 -2.89 17.79
C LEU A 269 16.21 -2.48 18.62
N GLY A 270 16.23 -2.79 19.91
CA GLY A 270 17.32 -2.47 20.80
C GLY A 270 17.37 -1.01 21.25
N LYS A 271 18.40 -0.65 21.98
CA LYS A 271 18.57 0.70 22.53
C LYS A 271 18.86 1.73 21.44
N LEU A 272 18.38 2.95 21.64
CA LEU A 272 18.84 4.11 20.90
C LEU A 272 20.30 4.39 21.29
N LYS A 273 21.22 4.17 20.39
CA LYS A 273 22.66 4.39 20.60
C LYS A 273 23.30 4.88 19.30
N LYS A 274 24.48 5.49 19.42
CA LYS A 274 25.31 5.81 18.24
C LYS A 274 25.65 4.49 17.52
N PRO A 275 25.45 4.40 16.20
CA PRO A 275 25.90 3.24 15.43
C PRO A 275 27.42 3.07 15.49
N ASP A 276 27.88 1.83 15.44
CA ASP A 276 29.30 1.48 15.47
C ASP A 276 29.99 1.86 14.15
#